data_aaa701a74d89658a9fa59f49e62a582f
#
_entry.id   aaa701a74d89658a9fa59f49e62a582f
#
_cell.length_a   1.000
_cell.length_b   1.000
_cell.length_c   1.000
_cell.angle_alpha   90.00
_cell.angle_beta   90.00
_cell.angle_gamma   90.00
#
_symmetry.space_group_name_H-M   'P 1'
#
loop_
_entity.id
_entity.type
_entity.pdbx_description
1 polymer ?
#
loop_
_entity_poly.entity_id
_entity_poly.type
_entity_poly.pdbx_seq_one_letter_code
_entity_poly.pdbx_strand_id
1 'polypeptide(L)'
;MSPITENTLQTRDFQNDLPLHPAAQELLQYFFDSGWVDPTKIHQRSSELRNRLGIARESIAANLGIATSELEIVGELGFGFQIAVSGLLTNPDKRFIVGAIDRQVIHGIARLHEKSGGEVLTLEPNSQGIIEYQASLRNDDDVISWQATNREVGVRQAPPQVKQTQAIFAEMSANYPLHSLPEKWDSALWDPRIFGGPQGIALVGIANNGSWRNPGPEIDKRRVYGSFSKPLLLATAVALENWIKSATEELVHVAAVNKVARTMLSQKIPNIQIASPEDADPRFLAFVIPNVIAEEVVRSVEKSGFLIDAGSACGAGALSPSHVLTAMGYPADGNFRVTFKPHHTEESVRELVDALVKGIAASA
;
A
#
# COMPACT_ATOMS: atom_id res chain seq x y z
N MET A 1 18.69 27.31 15.36
CA MET A 1 17.60 26.52 14.77
C MET A 1 16.56 26.31 15.85
N SER A 2 15.34 26.85 15.72
CA SER A 2 14.24 26.54 16.63
C SER A 2 13.94 25.04 16.54
N PRO A 3 13.69 24.35 17.65
CA PRO A 3 13.29 22.94 17.58
C PRO A 3 12.00 22.87 16.78
N ILE A 4 12.04 22.16 15.64
CA ILE A 4 10.84 21.82 14.87
C ILE A 4 10.04 20.94 15.82
N THR A 5 8.86 21.39 16.25
CA THR A 5 8.00 20.58 17.12
C THR A 5 7.52 19.36 16.32
N GLU A 6 7.34 18.20 16.97
CA GLU A 6 6.86 16.96 16.33
C GLU A 6 5.60 17.18 15.49
N ASN A 7 4.71 18.05 15.95
CA ASN A 7 3.48 18.42 15.23
C ASN A 7 3.75 19.16 13.91
N THR A 8 4.80 20.00 13.86
CA THR A 8 5.18 20.72 12.63
C THR A 8 5.79 19.78 11.58
N LEU A 9 6.50 18.74 12.00
CA LEU A 9 7.04 17.72 11.09
C LEU A 9 5.90 16.90 10.45
N GLN A 10 4.88 16.54 11.20
CA GLN A 10 3.75 15.76 10.68
C GLN A 10 2.96 16.52 9.61
N THR A 11 2.68 17.81 9.81
CA THR A 11 1.89 18.62 8.85
C THR A 11 2.65 18.95 7.57
N ARG A 12 3.95 18.70 7.51
CA ARG A 12 4.83 18.96 6.35
C ARG A 12 5.38 17.70 5.70
N ASP A 13 4.99 16.52 6.21
CA ASP A 13 5.37 15.23 5.63
C ASP A 13 4.29 14.75 4.65
N PHE A 14 4.51 15.00 3.36
CA PHE A 14 3.68 14.54 2.24
C PHE A 14 4.25 13.28 1.56
N GLN A 15 5.17 12.59 2.19
CA GLN A 15 5.85 11.41 1.64
C GLN A 15 5.31 10.10 2.21
N ASN A 16 5.29 9.98 3.52
CA ASN A 16 5.07 8.72 4.21
C ASN A 16 3.57 8.37 4.38
N ASP A 17 3.31 7.16 4.84
CA ASP A 17 1.99 6.72 5.30
C ASP A 17 1.55 7.46 6.57
N LEU A 18 0.37 7.11 7.08
CA LEU A 18 -0.10 7.61 8.36
C LEU A 18 0.90 7.29 9.49
N PRO A 19 1.10 8.21 10.43
CA PRO A 19 1.83 7.90 11.65
C PRO A 19 1.12 6.79 12.43
N LEU A 20 1.85 6.12 13.31
CA LEU A 20 1.26 5.12 14.19
C LEU A 20 0.13 5.75 15.01
N HIS A 21 -1.03 5.10 15.01
CA HIS A 21 -2.20 5.58 15.74
C HIS A 21 -1.88 5.68 17.26
N PRO A 22 -2.26 6.77 17.95
CA PRO A 22 -1.88 6.99 19.35
C PRO A 22 -2.25 5.81 20.27
N ALA A 23 -3.46 5.24 20.13
CA ALA A 23 -3.86 4.07 20.93
C ALA A 23 -2.99 2.82 20.66
N ALA A 24 -2.50 2.66 19.43
CA ALA A 24 -1.55 1.59 19.10
C ALA A 24 -0.15 1.86 19.67
N GLN A 25 0.26 3.13 19.72
CA GLN A 25 1.52 3.54 20.34
C GLN A 25 1.51 3.27 21.86
N GLU A 26 0.44 3.64 22.56
CA GLU A 26 0.26 3.36 23.98
C GLU A 26 0.32 1.85 24.28
N LEU A 27 -0.33 1.04 23.45
CA LEU A 27 -0.31 -0.41 23.60
C LEU A 27 1.10 -0.99 23.42
N LEU A 28 1.85 -0.52 22.41
CA LEU A 28 3.23 -0.95 22.21
C LEU A 28 4.13 -0.54 23.36
N GLN A 29 3.99 0.68 23.88
CA GLN A 29 4.73 1.13 25.07
C GLN A 29 4.46 0.22 26.28
N TYR A 30 3.20 -0.15 26.51
CA TYR A 30 2.85 -1.12 27.57
C TYR A 30 3.61 -2.44 27.43
N PHE A 31 3.76 -2.98 26.20
CA PHE A 31 4.51 -4.21 25.98
C PHE A 31 6.02 -4.05 26.17
N PHE A 32 6.57 -2.91 25.81
CA PHE A 32 7.99 -2.62 26.09
C PHE A 32 8.26 -2.55 27.60
N ASP A 33 7.36 -1.98 28.37
CA ASP A 33 7.51 -1.83 29.83
C ASP A 33 7.25 -3.15 30.57
N SER A 34 6.25 -3.93 30.14
CA SER A 34 5.81 -5.17 30.82
C SER A 34 6.57 -6.43 30.42
N GLY A 35 7.39 -6.37 29.35
CA GLY A 35 8.14 -7.49 28.80
C GLY A 35 7.28 -8.48 27.99
N TRP A 36 7.96 -9.45 27.41
CA TRP A 36 7.41 -10.40 26.46
C TRP A 36 6.81 -11.63 27.15
N VAL A 37 5.61 -12.02 26.75
CA VAL A 37 4.94 -13.23 27.20
C VAL A 37 4.87 -14.22 26.02
N ASP A 38 5.28 -15.47 26.27
CA ASP A 38 5.13 -16.54 25.28
C ASP A 38 3.70 -17.13 25.38
N PRO A 39 2.86 -17.00 24.34
CA PRO A 39 1.50 -17.51 24.37
C PRO A 39 1.43 -19.05 24.31
N THR A 40 2.54 -19.75 24.03
CA THR A 40 2.58 -21.22 23.97
C THR A 40 2.70 -21.88 25.35
N LYS A 41 3.04 -21.12 26.38
CA LYS A 41 3.26 -21.63 27.74
C LYS A 41 1.95 -21.83 28.51
N ILE A 42 2.01 -22.69 29.53
CA ILE A 42 0.86 -23.01 30.41
C ILE A 42 0.90 -22.08 31.64
N HIS A 43 0.64 -20.80 31.41
CA HIS A 43 0.55 -19.80 32.50
C HIS A 43 -0.67 -18.93 32.29
N GLN A 44 -1.19 -18.33 33.36
CA GLN A 44 -2.33 -17.42 33.30
C GLN A 44 -2.07 -16.28 32.29
N ARG A 45 -0.92 -15.60 32.44
CA ARG A 45 -0.52 -14.51 31.50
C ARG A 45 -0.46 -14.97 30.03
N SER A 46 -0.02 -16.21 29.78
CA SER A 46 0.01 -16.79 28.43
C SER A 46 -1.41 -17.06 27.91
N SER A 47 -2.32 -17.52 28.77
CA SER A 47 -3.72 -17.73 28.40
C SER A 47 -4.44 -16.41 28.12
N GLU A 48 -4.21 -15.39 28.91
CA GLU A 48 -4.72 -14.03 28.68
C GLU A 48 -4.22 -13.47 27.35
N LEU A 49 -2.93 -13.63 27.03
CA LEU A 49 -2.38 -13.20 25.76
C LEU A 49 -3.00 -13.96 24.57
N ARG A 50 -3.13 -15.30 24.68
CA ARG A 50 -3.83 -16.10 23.63
C ARG A 50 -5.24 -15.59 23.37
N ASN A 51 -5.99 -15.30 24.41
CA ASN A 51 -7.35 -14.78 24.29
C ASN A 51 -7.37 -13.42 23.58
N ARG A 52 -6.49 -12.48 23.98
CA ARG A 52 -6.34 -11.18 23.34
C ARG A 52 -5.96 -11.31 21.84
N LEU A 53 -5.04 -12.22 21.51
CA LEU A 53 -4.65 -12.49 20.12
C LEU A 53 -5.82 -13.06 19.30
N GLY A 54 -6.64 -13.93 19.89
CA GLY A 54 -7.87 -14.44 19.26
C GLY A 54 -8.85 -13.31 18.95
N ILE A 55 -9.19 -12.48 19.92
CA ILE A 55 -10.06 -11.30 19.78
C ILE A 55 -9.53 -10.34 18.71
N ALA A 56 -8.23 -10.06 18.72
CA ALA A 56 -7.61 -9.18 17.74
C ALA A 56 -7.73 -9.73 16.31
N ARG A 57 -7.51 -11.03 16.12
CA ARG A 57 -7.70 -11.68 14.81
C ARG A 57 -9.16 -11.63 14.35
N GLU A 58 -10.11 -11.89 15.23
CA GLU A 58 -11.53 -11.81 14.95
C GLU A 58 -11.94 -10.38 14.55
N SER A 59 -11.50 -9.39 15.30
CA SER A 59 -11.75 -7.98 15.03
C SER A 59 -11.17 -7.54 13.68
N ILE A 60 -9.91 -7.88 13.39
CA ILE A 60 -9.27 -7.56 12.12
C ILE A 60 -10.04 -8.23 10.97
N ALA A 61 -10.30 -9.52 11.06
CA ALA A 61 -11.00 -10.26 10.00
C ALA A 61 -12.39 -9.67 9.71
N ALA A 62 -13.17 -9.38 10.75
CA ALA A 62 -14.49 -8.75 10.63
C ALA A 62 -14.41 -7.39 9.92
N ASN A 63 -13.43 -6.54 10.27
CA ASN A 63 -13.24 -5.24 9.66
C ASN A 63 -12.71 -5.31 8.21
N LEU A 64 -12.03 -6.39 7.84
CA LEU A 64 -11.60 -6.64 6.46
C LEU A 64 -12.65 -7.38 5.62
N GLY A 65 -13.77 -7.81 6.23
CA GLY A 65 -14.85 -8.52 5.54
C GLY A 65 -14.51 -9.96 5.15
N ILE A 66 -13.62 -10.63 5.92
CA ILE A 66 -13.23 -12.03 5.70
C ILE A 66 -13.49 -12.89 6.95
N ALA A 67 -13.50 -14.20 6.80
CA ALA A 67 -13.59 -15.10 7.95
C ALA A 67 -12.25 -15.10 8.74
N THR A 68 -12.32 -15.29 10.06
CA THR A 68 -11.10 -15.38 10.91
C THR A 68 -10.18 -16.52 10.48
N SER A 69 -10.74 -17.60 9.92
CA SER A 69 -9.98 -18.73 9.36
C SER A 69 -9.26 -18.40 8.05
N GLU A 70 -9.63 -17.31 7.39
CA GLU A 70 -9.00 -16.83 6.16
C GLU A 70 -7.89 -15.81 6.42
N LEU A 71 -7.83 -15.26 7.64
CA LEU A 71 -6.79 -14.28 8.01
C LEU A 71 -5.50 -14.97 8.43
N GLU A 72 -4.41 -14.66 7.74
CA GLU A 72 -3.05 -14.99 8.13
C GLU A 72 -2.24 -13.73 8.44
N ILE A 73 -1.25 -13.87 9.32
CA ILE A 73 -0.42 -12.77 9.77
C ILE A 73 1.04 -13.11 9.50
N VAL A 74 1.75 -12.21 8.87
CA VAL A 74 3.19 -12.35 8.57
C VAL A 74 3.99 -11.18 9.11
N GLY A 75 5.27 -11.40 9.35
CA GLY A 75 6.15 -10.43 10.01
C GLY A 75 6.70 -9.33 9.11
N GLU A 76 6.33 -9.29 7.83
CA GLU A 76 6.87 -8.32 6.88
C GLU A 76 5.99 -8.25 5.61
N LEU A 77 5.85 -7.05 5.03
CA LEU A 77 4.96 -6.80 3.89
C LEU A 77 5.41 -7.53 2.61
N GLY A 78 6.69 -7.49 2.28
CA GLY A 78 7.24 -8.16 1.09
C GLY A 78 7.09 -9.68 1.16
N PHE A 79 7.28 -10.25 2.36
CA PHE A 79 7.00 -11.67 2.61
C PHE A 79 5.51 -11.98 2.47
N GLY A 80 4.63 -11.06 2.90
CA GLY A 80 3.19 -11.16 2.69
C GLY A 80 2.83 -11.27 1.21
N PHE A 81 3.39 -10.41 0.36
CA PHE A 81 3.24 -10.50 -1.10
C PHE A 81 3.71 -11.85 -1.64
N GLN A 82 4.91 -12.26 -1.25
CA GLN A 82 5.48 -13.53 -1.70
C GLN A 82 4.57 -14.71 -1.35
N ILE A 83 4.12 -14.82 -0.11
CA ILE A 83 3.25 -15.91 0.34
C ILE A 83 1.90 -15.88 -0.38
N ALA A 84 1.25 -14.72 -0.45
CA ALA A 84 -0.07 -14.58 -1.05
C ALA A 84 -0.06 -14.98 -2.53
N VAL A 85 0.91 -14.53 -3.30
CA VAL A 85 1.00 -14.78 -4.74
C VAL A 85 1.59 -16.14 -5.05
N SER A 86 2.72 -16.52 -4.43
CA SER A 86 3.39 -17.79 -4.75
C SER A 86 2.54 -19.00 -4.40
N GLY A 87 1.64 -18.87 -3.40
CA GLY A 87 0.70 -19.93 -3.07
C GLY A 87 -0.34 -20.23 -4.16
N LEU A 88 -0.61 -19.27 -5.05
CA LEU A 88 -1.45 -19.45 -6.23
C LEU A 88 -0.65 -20.01 -7.42
N LEU A 89 0.67 -19.80 -7.44
CA LEU A 89 1.61 -20.15 -8.51
C LEU A 89 2.42 -21.44 -8.23
N THR A 90 1.93 -22.32 -7.36
CA THR A 90 2.63 -23.58 -7.02
C THR A 90 2.73 -24.56 -8.20
N ASN A 91 1.88 -24.41 -9.22
CA ASN A 91 2.00 -25.11 -10.51
C ASN A 91 2.63 -24.14 -11.53
N PRO A 92 3.83 -24.45 -12.10
CA PRO A 92 4.49 -23.61 -13.10
C PRO A 92 3.72 -23.52 -14.43
N ASP A 93 2.83 -24.45 -14.74
CA ASP A 93 2.01 -24.42 -15.97
C ASP A 93 0.97 -23.29 -15.95
N LYS A 94 0.68 -22.69 -14.79
CA LYS A 94 -0.22 -21.56 -14.68
C LYS A 94 0.39 -20.30 -15.28
N ARG A 95 -0.39 -19.57 -16.06
CA ARG A 95 0.00 -18.26 -16.55
C ARG A 95 -0.29 -17.19 -15.49
N PHE A 96 0.71 -16.35 -15.20
CA PHE A 96 0.58 -15.23 -14.26
C PHE A 96 0.35 -13.92 -15.03
N ILE A 97 -0.76 -13.25 -14.78
CA ILE A 97 -1.14 -11.98 -15.42
C ILE A 97 -0.92 -10.85 -14.41
N VAL A 98 -0.10 -9.88 -14.78
CA VAL A 98 0.28 -8.72 -13.96
C VAL A 98 0.04 -7.41 -14.71
N GLY A 99 -0.27 -6.34 -14.01
CA GLY A 99 -0.29 -4.99 -14.59
C GLY A 99 1.11 -4.39 -14.64
N ALA A 100 1.44 -3.64 -15.71
CA ALA A 100 2.72 -2.92 -15.79
C ALA A 100 2.89 -1.89 -14.66
N ILE A 101 1.79 -1.46 -14.05
CA ILE A 101 1.76 -0.54 -12.90
C ILE A 101 1.70 -1.25 -11.54
N ASP A 102 1.78 -2.57 -11.50
CA ASP A 102 1.84 -3.31 -10.25
C ASP A 102 3.13 -2.99 -9.47
N ARG A 103 3.14 -3.28 -8.19
CA ARG A 103 4.32 -3.06 -7.35
C ARG A 103 5.52 -3.87 -7.84
N GLN A 104 6.71 -3.32 -7.65
CA GLN A 104 7.98 -3.98 -8.03
C GLN A 104 8.14 -5.38 -7.42
N VAL A 105 7.56 -5.64 -6.25
CA VAL A 105 7.56 -6.97 -5.65
C VAL A 105 6.76 -7.98 -6.48
N ILE A 106 5.66 -7.59 -7.10
CA ILE A 106 4.87 -8.43 -8.01
C ILE A 106 5.69 -8.78 -9.25
N HIS A 107 6.34 -7.78 -9.86
CA HIS A 107 7.26 -8.02 -10.98
C HIS A 107 8.45 -8.92 -10.58
N GLY A 108 8.92 -8.80 -9.33
CA GLY A 108 9.93 -9.70 -8.78
C GLY A 108 9.45 -11.16 -8.73
N ILE A 109 8.22 -11.38 -8.26
CA ILE A 109 7.59 -12.70 -8.20
C ILE A 109 7.31 -13.22 -9.62
N ALA A 110 6.86 -12.37 -10.54
CA ALA A 110 6.65 -12.71 -11.95
C ALA A 110 7.95 -13.24 -12.60
N ARG A 111 9.06 -12.52 -12.43
CA ARG A 111 10.38 -12.99 -12.90
C ARG A 111 10.82 -14.30 -12.27
N LEU A 112 10.47 -14.56 -11.02
CA LEU A 112 10.76 -15.84 -10.37
C LEU A 112 9.92 -16.98 -10.98
N HIS A 113 8.65 -16.72 -11.29
CA HIS A 113 7.76 -17.67 -11.95
C HIS A 113 8.28 -18.02 -13.36
N GLU A 114 8.68 -17.02 -14.17
CA GLU A 114 9.30 -17.24 -15.48
C GLU A 114 10.58 -18.10 -15.39
N LYS A 115 11.45 -17.82 -14.40
CA LYS A 115 12.65 -18.64 -14.16
C LYS A 115 12.35 -20.11 -13.80
N SER A 116 11.17 -20.35 -13.24
CA SER A 116 10.68 -21.70 -12.92
C SER A 116 9.96 -22.37 -14.09
N GLY A 117 9.94 -21.73 -15.28
CA GLY A 117 9.31 -22.23 -16.51
C GLY A 117 7.86 -21.78 -16.70
N GLY A 118 7.34 -20.90 -15.85
CA GLY A 118 5.98 -20.37 -15.98
C GLY A 118 5.84 -19.27 -17.02
N GLU A 119 4.63 -19.06 -17.53
CA GLU A 119 4.28 -17.97 -18.45
C GLU A 119 3.85 -16.74 -17.66
N VAL A 120 4.36 -15.57 -18.04
CA VAL A 120 3.91 -14.26 -17.49
C VAL A 120 3.37 -13.40 -18.62
N LEU A 121 2.22 -12.78 -18.38
CA LEU A 121 1.65 -11.77 -19.26
C LEU A 121 1.56 -10.43 -18.53
N THR A 122 2.27 -9.42 -19.01
CA THR A 122 2.17 -8.05 -18.49
C THR A 122 1.15 -7.26 -19.32
N LEU A 123 0.20 -6.63 -18.64
CA LEU A 123 -0.83 -5.78 -19.25
C LEU A 123 -0.47 -4.32 -19.06
N GLU A 124 -0.45 -3.58 -20.17
CA GLU A 124 -0.22 -2.14 -20.17
C GLU A 124 -1.49 -1.38 -19.72
N PRO A 125 -1.36 -0.32 -18.93
CA PRO A 125 -2.46 0.56 -18.59
C PRO A 125 -2.78 1.49 -19.78
N ASN A 126 -3.96 2.09 -19.78
CA ASN A 126 -4.21 3.27 -20.57
C ASN A 126 -3.60 4.53 -19.91
N SER A 127 -3.74 5.70 -20.56
CA SER A 127 -3.22 6.98 -20.04
C SER A 127 -3.85 7.43 -18.70
N GLN A 128 -4.98 6.83 -18.31
CA GLN A 128 -5.60 7.04 -17.01
C GLN A 128 -5.15 6.01 -15.95
N GLY A 129 -4.25 5.11 -16.30
CA GLY A 129 -3.76 4.06 -15.40
C GLY A 129 -4.70 2.87 -15.24
N ILE A 130 -5.71 2.71 -16.10
CA ILE A 130 -6.66 1.60 -16.05
C ILE A 130 -6.11 0.41 -16.84
N ILE A 131 -6.16 -0.78 -16.24
CA ILE A 131 -5.79 -2.07 -16.86
C ILE A 131 -7.04 -2.77 -17.37
N GLU A 132 -7.03 -3.15 -18.65
CA GLU A 132 -8.09 -3.91 -19.28
C GLU A 132 -7.80 -5.42 -19.20
N TYR A 133 -8.20 -6.05 -18.09
CA TYR A 133 -7.95 -7.47 -17.84
C TYR A 133 -8.74 -8.39 -18.78
N GLN A 134 -9.99 -8.05 -19.10
CA GLN A 134 -10.98 -8.96 -19.65
C GLN A 134 -10.56 -9.58 -21.00
N ALA A 135 -9.96 -8.79 -21.87
CA ALA A 135 -9.52 -9.27 -23.21
C ALA A 135 -8.39 -10.30 -23.15
N SER A 136 -7.68 -10.38 -22.02
CA SER A 136 -6.49 -11.22 -21.83
C SER A 136 -6.76 -12.50 -21.05
N LEU A 137 -7.95 -12.65 -20.43
CA LEU A 137 -8.34 -13.82 -19.63
C LEU A 137 -8.83 -14.97 -20.53
N ARG A 138 -7.90 -15.67 -21.17
CA ARG A 138 -8.21 -16.73 -22.15
C ARG A 138 -8.08 -18.13 -21.58
N ASN A 139 -7.10 -18.38 -20.69
CA ASN A 139 -6.86 -19.69 -20.13
C ASN A 139 -7.71 -19.93 -18.89
N ASP A 140 -8.11 -21.18 -18.68
CA ASP A 140 -9.00 -21.55 -17.59
C ASP A 140 -8.32 -21.55 -16.22
N ASP A 141 -7.00 -21.50 -16.17
CA ASP A 141 -6.18 -21.59 -14.96
C ASP A 141 -5.26 -20.37 -14.74
N ASP A 142 -5.57 -19.23 -15.38
CA ASP A 142 -4.85 -17.98 -15.18
C ASP A 142 -4.83 -17.57 -13.70
N VAL A 143 -3.72 -17.03 -13.23
CA VAL A 143 -3.58 -16.33 -11.96
C VAL A 143 -3.43 -14.85 -12.24
N ILE A 144 -4.28 -14.03 -11.66
CA ILE A 144 -4.34 -12.59 -11.92
C ILE A 144 -3.88 -11.82 -10.69
N SER A 145 -2.90 -10.93 -10.86
CA SER A 145 -2.62 -9.87 -9.91
C SER A 145 -3.58 -8.71 -10.16
N TRP A 146 -4.48 -8.46 -9.24
CA TRP A 146 -5.39 -7.32 -9.30
C TRP A 146 -5.05 -6.33 -8.19
N GLN A 147 -4.57 -5.16 -8.59
CA GLN A 147 -4.25 -4.05 -7.68
C GLN A 147 -5.49 -3.18 -7.50
N ALA A 148 -6.14 -3.24 -6.34
CA ALA A 148 -7.38 -2.50 -6.08
C ALA A 148 -7.17 -0.97 -6.18
N THR A 149 -6.05 -0.46 -5.66
CA THR A 149 -5.69 0.96 -5.71
C THR A 149 -4.19 1.10 -5.96
N ASN A 150 -3.81 1.81 -7.01
CA ASN A 150 -2.41 2.15 -7.24
C ASN A 150 -1.95 3.23 -6.28
N ARG A 151 -0.88 2.97 -5.53
CA ARG A 151 -0.37 3.87 -4.48
C ARG A 151 0.30 5.14 -5.01
N GLU A 152 0.69 5.17 -6.27
CA GLU A 152 1.38 6.31 -6.86
C GLU A 152 0.41 7.34 -7.42
N VAL A 153 -0.51 6.88 -8.25
CA VAL A 153 -1.46 7.74 -8.97
C VAL A 153 -2.87 7.72 -8.38
N GLY A 154 -3.14 6.85 -7.40
CA GLY A 154 -4.44 6.71 -6.76
C GLY A 154 -5.50 6.03 -7.61
N VAL A 155 -5.19 5.55 -8.79
CA VAL A 155 -6.16 4.89 -9.68
C VAL A 155 -6.73 3.64 -9.02
N ARG A 156 -8.06 3.52 -9.07
CA ARG A 156 -8.79 2.34 -8.60
C ARG A 156 -9.15 1.46 -9.79
N GLN A 157 -8.79 0.18 -9.69
CA GLN A 157 -9.08 -0.81 -10.73
C GLN A 157 -10.40 -1.52 -10.43
N ALA A 158 -11.28 -1.63 -11.43
CA ALA A 158 -12.39 -2.55 -11.34
C ALA A 158 -11.87 -4.00 -11.27
N PRO A 159 -12.45 -4.86 -10.40
CA PRO A 159 -12.04 -6.25 -10.35
C PRO A 159 -12.37 -6.97 -11.65
N PRO A 160 -11.48 -7.85 -12.15
CA PRO A 160 -11.74 -8.62 -13.35
C PRO A 160 -12.88 -9.61 -13.13
N GLN A 161 -13.68 -9.84 -14.15
CA GLN A 161 -14.65 -10.94 -14.16
C GLN A 161 -13.93 -12.22 -14.56
N VAL A 162 -13.84 -13.17 -13.66
CA VAL A 162 -13.05 -14.40 -13.82
C VAL A 162 -13.91 -15.66 -13.74
N LYS A 163 -13.42 -16.74 -14.36
CA LYS A 163 -14.00 -18.07 -14.19
C LYS A 163 -13.67 -18.64 -12.81
N GLN A 164 -14.41 -19.62 -12.36
CA GLN A 164 -14.16 -20.29 -11.06
C GLN A 164 -12.78 -20.96 -10.99
N THR A 165 -12.25 -21.40 -12.11
CA THR A 165 -10.94 -22.05 -12.23
C THR A 165 -9.76 -21.09 -12.22
N GLN A 166 -9.97 -19.81 -12.57
CA GLN A 166 -8.97 -18.75 -12.52
C GLN A 166 -8.83 -18.24 -11.09
N ALA A 167 -7.64 -17.78 -10.70
CA ALA A 167 -7.35 -17.30 -9.38
C ALA A 167 -7.01 -15.80 -9.35
N ILE A 168 -7.46 -15.10 -8.32
CA ILE A 168 -7.17 -13.68 -8.10
C ILE A 168 -6.35 -13.50 -6.83
N PHE A 169 -5.18 -12.86 -6.98
CA PHE A 169 -4.53 -12.17 -5.89
C PHE A 169 -5.04 -10.73 -5.85
N ALA A 170 -5.69 -10.34 -4.76
CA ALA A 170 -6.20 -8.99 -4.54
C ALA A 170 -5.19 -8.17 -3.73
N GLU A 171 -4.50 -7.23 -4.40
CA GLU A 171 -3.63 -6.27 -3.71
C GLU A 171 -4.45 -5.14 -3.10
N MET A 172 -4.68 -5.23 -1.78
CA MET A 172 -5.42 -4.25 -1.00
C MET A 172 -4.50 -3.33 -0.20
N SER A 173 -3.17 -3.36 -0.46
CA SER A 173 -2.16 -2.71 0.38
C SER A 173 -2.21 -1.18 0.37
N ALA A 174 -2.83 -0.58 -0.63
CA ALA A 174 -3.10 0.86 -0.69
C ALA A 174 -4.60 1.17 -0.58
N ASN A 175 -5.43 0.15 -0.42
CA ASN A 175 -6.88 0.30 -0.38
C ASN A 175 -7.35 0.45 1.07
N TYR A 176 -8.25 1.40 1.33
CA TYR A 176 -8.85 1.48 2.67
C TYR A 176 -9.65 0.23 2.99
N PRO A 177 -9.61 -0.25 4.25
CA PRO A 177 -10.44 -1.39 4.69
C PRO A 177 -11.95 -1.19 4.53
N LEU A 178 -12.40 0.02 4.23
CA LEU A 178 -13.79 0.34 3.88
C LEU A 178 -14.23 -0.22 2.51
N HIS A 179 -13.29 -0.58 1.65
CA HIS A 179 -13.57 -1.18 0.35
C HIS A 179 -13.49 -2.69 0.46
N SER A 180 -14.58 -3.34 0.12
CA SER A 180 -14.68 -4.81 0.14
C SER A 180 -13.81 -5.46 -0.93
N LEU A 181 -13.43 -6.70 -0.66
CA LEU A 181 -12.87 -7.60 -1.66
C LEU A 181 -13.90 -7.85 -2.80
N PRO A 182 -13.45 -8.20 -4.01
CA PRO A 182 -14.35 -8.66 -5.05
C PRO A 182 -15.05 -9.96 -4.62
N GLU A 183 -16.17 -10.27 -5.27
CA GLU A 183 -16.94 -11.50 -4.97
C GLU A 183 -16.05 -12.76 -5.11
N LYS A 184 -15.21 -12.80 -6.14
CA LYS A 184 -14.20 -13.84 -6.33
C LYS A 184 -12.83 -13.28 -5.99
N TRP A 185 -12.18 -13.91 -5.00
CA TRP A 185 -10.78 -13.72 -4.64
C TRP A 185 -10.21 -15.01 -4.07
N ASP A 186 -8.91 -15.21 -4.14
CA ASP A 186 -8.25 -16.44 -3.68
C ASP A 186 -7.16 -16.16 -2.65
N SER A 187 -6.43 -15.05 -2.84
CA SER A 187 -5.57 -14.48 -1.80
C SER A 187 -5.65 -12.95 -1.84
N ALA A 188 -5.35 -12.32 -0.71
CA ALA A 188 -5.36 -10.86 -0.58
C ALA A 188 -4.26 -10.39 0.36
N LEU A 189 -3.88 -9.11 0.26
CA LEU A 189 -2.88 -8.51 1.14
C LEU A 189 -3.27 -7.09 1.54
N TRP A 190 -3.19 -6.78 2.83
CA TRP A 190 -3.36 -5.43 3.39
C TRP A 190 -2.09 -4.99 4.11
N ASP A 191 -1.80 -3.70 4.01
CA ASP A 191 -0.71 -3.03 4.73
C ASP A 191 -1.30 -2.24 5.90
N PRO A 192 -1.02 -2.59 7.15
CA PRO A 192 -1.58 -1.87 8.31
C PRO A 192 -1.25 -0.39 8.37
N ARG A 193 -0.18 0.05 7.73
CA ARG A 193 0.24 1.46 7.75
C ARG A 193 -0.80 2.42 7.16
N ILE A 194 -1.67 1.95 6.28
CA ILE A 194 -2.69 2.80 5.65
C ILE A 194 -3.77 3.28 6.62
N PHE A 195 -3.93 2.60 7.77
CA PHE A 195 -4.86 2.99 8.83
C PHE A 195 -4.14 3.30 10.15
N GLY A 196 -2.87 3.71 10.09
CA GLY A 196 -2.07 4.03 11.27
C GLY A 196 -1.67 2.81 12.10
N GLY A 197 -1.64 1.63 11.51
CA GLY A 197 -1.07 0.44 12.10
C GLY A 197 0.46 0.42 12.04
N PRO A 198 1.11 -0.48 12.81
CA PRO A 198 2.57 -0.54 12.88
C PRO A 198 3.19 -1.13 11.61
N GLN A 199 4.43 -0.73 11.33
CA GLN A 199 5.32 -1.37 10.36
C GLN A 199 5.85 -2.70 10.93
N GLY A 200 6.28 -3.62 10.04
CA GLY A 200 6.85 -4.92 10.43
C GLY A 200 5.78 -6.00 10.67
N ILE A 201 4.61 -5.82 10.10
CA ILE A 201 3.52 -6.79 10.06
C ILE A 201 2.70 -6.60 8.78
N ALA A 202 2.15 -7.67 8.23
CA ALA A 202 1.21 -7.63 7.13
C ALA A 202 0.05 -8.60 7.36
N LEU A 203 -1.11 -8.26 6.81
CA LEU A 203 -2.33 -9.05 6.88
C LEU A 203 -2.54 -9.74 5.53
N VAL A 204 -2.61 -11.05 5.54
CA VAL A 204 -2.80 -11.87 4.33
C VAL A 204 -4.14 -12.59 4.42
N GLY A 205 -4.99 -12.40 3.42
CA GLY A 205 -6.21 -13.18 3.23
C GLY A 205 -5.91 -14.43 2.40
N ILE A 206 -6.42 -15.58 2.81
CA ILE A 206 -6.35 -16.82 2.04
C ILE A 206 -7.74 -17.43 2.05
N ALA A 207 -8.42 -17.40 0.91
CA ALA A 207 -9.78 -17.91 0.78
C ALA A 207 -9.87 -19.42 1.07
N ASN A 208 -10.97 -19.82 1.68
CA ASN A 208 -11.21 -21.23 2.03
C ASN A 208 -11.75 -22.07 0.83
N ASN A 209 -11.18 -21.86 -0.37
CA ASN A 209 -11.63 -22.49 -1.61
C ASN A 209 -10.61 -23.48 -2.22
N GLY A 210 -9.45 -23.67 -1.58
CA GLY A 210 -8.42 -24.63 -2.01
C GLY A 210 -7.56 -24.21 -3.20
N SER A 211 -7.72 -22.99 -3.73
CA SER A 211 -6.91 -22.46 -4.84
C SER A 211 -5.48 -22.15 -4.42
N TRP A 212 -5.30 -21.76 -3.17
CA TRP A 212 -3.99 -21.42 -2.60
C TRP A 212 -3.40 -22.62 -1.86
N ARG A 213 -2.10 -22.86 -2.08
CA ARG A 213 -1.31 -23.87 -1.36
C ARG A 213 -0.09 -23.23 -0.73
N ASN A 214 0.31 -23.72 0.45
CA ASN A 214 1.51 -23.18 1.12
C ASN A 214 2.75 -23.32 0.22
N PRO A 215 3.40 -22.22 -0.19
CA PRO A 215 4.61 -22.27 -1.02
C PRO A 215 5.88 -22.51 -0.20
N GLY A 216 5.78 -22.49 1.13
CA GLY A 216 6.89 -22.65 2.06
C GLY A 216 6.87 -24.01 2.76
N PRO A 217 7.78 -24.21 3.73
CA PRO A 217 7.81 -25.45 4.51
C PRO A 217 6.54 -25.59 5.35
N GLU A 218 6.02 -26.81 5.44
CA GLU A 218 4.95 -27.16 6.35
C GLU A 218 5.51 -27.40 7.74
N ILE A 219 5.13 -26.55 8.71
CA ILE A 219 5.53 -26.70 10.10
C ILE A 219 4.27 -26.68 10.97
N ASP A 220 4.09 -27.73 11.74
CA ASP A 220 2.90 -27.98 12.53
C ASP A 220 1.63 -28.02 11.64
N LYS A 221 0.53 -27.47 12.12
CA LYS A 221 -0.73 -27.37 11.38
C LYS A 221 -0.99 -25.95 10.86
N ARG A 222 0.04 -25.11 10.80
CA ARG A 222 -0.10 -23.71 10.37
C ARG A 222 -0.18 -23.63 8.85
N ARG A 223 -1.15 -22.86 8.36
CA ARG A 223 -1.32 -22.62 6.93
C ARG A 223 -0.15 -21.84 6.35
N VAL A 224 0.37 -20.85 7.07
CA VAL A 224 1.50 -20.02 6.64
C VAL A 224 2.67 -20.22 7.60
N TYR A 225 3.84 -20.50 7.05
CA TYR A 225 5.09 -20.57 7.79
C TYR A 225 5.55 -19.17 8.22
N GLY A 226 6.20 -19.10 9.35
CA GLY A 226 6.83 -17.89 9.87
C GLY A 226 6.26 -17.44 11.22
N SER A 227 6.87 -16.42 11.75
CA SER A 227 6.45 -15.79 13.01
C SER A 227 6.16 -14.32 12.77
N PHE A 228 5.38 -13.75 13.64
CA PHE A 228 5.10 -12.32 13.69
C PHE A 228 5.15 -11.82 15.14
N SER A 229 5.35 -10.54 15.30
CA SER A 229 5.33 -9.88 16.59
C SER A 229 3.90 -9.82 17.15
N LYS A 230 3.68 -10.43 18.33
CA LYS A 230 2.37 -10.44 18.98
C LYS A 230 1.90 -9.03 19.38
N PRO A 231 2.77 -8.17 19.95
CA PRO A 231 2.42 -6.77 20.18
C PRO A 231 2.00 -6.02 18.92
N LEU A 232 2.69 -6.22 17.77
CA LEU A 232 2.32 -5.57 16.52
C LEU A 232 0.93 -6.00 16.04
N LEU A 233 0.56 -7.28 16.19
CA LEU A 233 -0.80 -7.74 15.86
C LEU A 233 -1.86 -7.03 16.70
N LEU A 234 -1.64 -6.95 18.03
CA LEU A 234 -2.58 -6.27 18.92
C LEU A 234 -2.66 -4.76 18.61
N ALA A 235 -1.53 -4.13 18.34
CA ALA A 235 -1.47 -2.73 17.93
C ALA A 235 -2.18 -2.49 16.58
N THR A 236 -2.06 -3.44 15.63
CA THR A 236 -2.78 -3.40 14.35
C THR A 236 -4.30 -3.44 14.55
N ALA A 237 -4.80 -4.32 15.42
CA ALA A 237 -6.22 -4.39 15.72
C ALA A 237 -6.74 -3.07 16.33
N VAL A 238 -6.03 -2.55 17.34
CA VAL A 238 -6.39 -1.29 17.99
C VAL A 238 -6.35 -0.10 17.03
N ALA A 239 -5.34 -0.02 16.15
CA ALA A 239 -5.26 1.03 15.15
C ALA A 239 -6.46 0.96 14.19
N LEU A 240 -6.77 -0.21 13.65
CA LEU A 240 -7.88 -0.43 12.72
C LEU A 240 -9.24 -0.08 13.34
N GLU A 241 -9.51 -0.57 14.56
CA GLU A 241 -10.76 -0.30 15.28
C GLU A 241 -10.99 1.19 15.56
N ASN A 242 -9.92 1.93 15.83
CA ASN A 242 -10.04 3.36 16.08
C ASN A 242 -10.11 4.16 14.78
N TRP A 243 -9.28 3.81 13.79
CA TRP A 243 -9.27 4.49 12.50
C TRP A 243 -10.63 4.41 11.77
N ILE A 244 -11.30 3.26 11.78
CA ILE A 244 -12.62 3.08 11.12
C ILE A 244 -13.66 4.09 11.60
N LYS A 245 -13.58 4.53 12.86
CA LYS A 245 -14.54 5.50 13.43
C LYS A 245 -14.47 6.87 12.77
N SER A 246 -13.29 7.28 12.29
CA SER A 246 -13.05 8.60 11.67
C SER A 246 -12.81 8.52 10.15
N ALA A 247 -12.64 7.32 9.59
CA ALA A 247 -12.16 7.10 8.23
C ALA A 247 -12.96 7.86 7.17
N THR A 248 -14.27 7.91 7.27
CA THR A 248 -15.14 8.61 6.30
C THR A 248 -14.93 10.11 6.35
N GLU A 249 -14.86 10.71 7.54
CA GLU A 249 -14.63 12.15 7.70
C GLU A 249 -13.22 12.52 7.25
N GLU A 250 -12.23 11.70 7.58
CA GLU A 250 -10.84 11.87 7.13
C GLU A 250 -10.74 11.85 5.61
N LEU A 251 -11.43 10.92 4.94
CA LEU A 251 -11.42 10.83 3.49
C LEU A 251 -12.04 12.08 2.83
N VAL A 252 -13.13 12.61 3.35
CA VAL A 252 -13.76 13.83 2.87
C VAL A 252 -12.80 15.02 3.03
N HIS A 253 -12.15 15.14 4.19
CA HIS A 253 -11.16 16.18 4.43
C HIS A 253 -9.97 16.08 3.47
N VAL A 254 -9.39 14.89 3.32
CA VAL A 254 -8.27 14.64 2.42
C VAL A 254 -8.64 14.97 0.96
N ALA A 255 -9.88 14.66 0.54
CA ALA A 255 -10.35 15.01 -0.79
C ALA A 255 -10.42 16.54 -1.01
N ALA A 256 -10.86 17.28 0.00
CA ALA A 256 -10.87 18.74 -0.06
C ALA A 256 -9.46 19.33 -0.18
N VAL A 257 -8.53 18.84 0.63
CA VAL A 257 -7.12 19.25 0.62
C VAL A 257 -6.44 18.91 -0.71
N ASN A 258 -6.69 17.71 -1.26
CA ASN A 258 -6.18 17.31 -2.58
C ASN A 258 -6.68 18.25 -3.70
N LYS A 259 -7.98 18.60 -3.67
CA LYS A 259 -8.57 19.53 -4.65
C LYS A 259 -7.89 20.90 -4.62
N VAL A 260 -7.58 21.43 -3.43
CA VAL A 260 -6.83 22.68 -3.27
C VAL A 260 -5.44 22.54 -3.90
N ALA A 261 -4.74 21.44 -3.62
CA ALA A 261 -3.41 21.17 -4.19
C ALA A 261 -3.43 21.14 -5.72
N ARG A 262 -4.35 20.38 -6.33
CA ARG A 262 -4.51 20.31 -7.80
C ARG A 262 -4.73 21.69 -8.41
N THR A 263 -5.63 22.49 -7.83
CA THR A 263 -5.93 23.83 -8.30
C THR A 263 -4.70 24.73 -8.25
N MET A 264 -4.00 24.74 -7.12
CA MET A 264 -2.82 25.61 -6.95
C MET A 264 -1.65 25.19 -7.81
N LEU A 265 -1.38 23.87 -7.93
CA LEU A 265 -0.33 23.34 -8.80
C LEU A 265 -0.58 23.76 -10.25
N SER A 266 -1.80 23.57 -10.77
CA SER A 266 -2.16 23.95 -12.14
C SER A 266 -2.10 25.47 -12.39
N GLN A 267 -2.37 26.29 -11.38
CA GLN A 267 -2.30 27.75 -11.50
C GLN A 267 -0.88 28.33 -11.42
N LYS A 268 -0.02 27.71 -10.57
CA LYS A 268 1.29 28.29 -10.25
C LYS A 268 2.47 27.66 -11.02
N ILE A 269 2.30 26.46 -11.57
CA ILE A 269 3.36 25.74 -12.27
C ILE A 269 2.98 25.57 -13.73
N PRO A 270 3.63 26.32 -14.65
CA PRO A 270 3.40 26.18 -16.08
C PRO A 270 3.74 24.77 -16.59
N ASN A 271 2.95 24.26 -17.52
CA ASN A 271 3.15 22.96 -18.18
C ASN A 271 3.12 21.74 -17.25
N ILE A 272 2.65 21.88 -16.00
CA ILE A 272 2.46 20.74 -15.13
C ILE A 272 1.44 19.77 -15.74
N GLN A 273 1.73 18.48 -15.64
CA GLN A 273 0.86 17.40 -16.05
C GLN A 273 0.44 16.61 -14.80
N ILE A 274 -0.82 16.70 -14.39
CA ILE A 274 -1.33 15.93 -13.26
C ILE A 274 -1.67 14.53 -13.78
N ALA A 275 -0.91 13.53 -13.32
CA ALA A 275 -1.03 12.15 -13.76
C ALA A 275 -2.13 11.38 -13.01
N SER A 276 -2.46 11.78 -11.78
CA SER A 276 -3.56 11.20 -11.02
C SER A 276 -4.90 11.67 -11.58
N PRO A 277 -5.82 10.78 -12.03
CA PRO A 277 -7.17 11.15 -12.45
C PRO A 277 -7.97 11.90 -11.37
N GLU A 278 -9.02 12.62 -11.78
CA GLU A 278 -9.82 13.40 -10.81
C GLU A 278 -10.61 12.52 -9.84
N ASP A 279 -11.04 11.35 -10.27
CA ASP A 279 -11.77 10.34 -9.50
C ASP A 279 -10.88 9.33 -8.77
N ALA A 280 -9.56 9.53 -8.84
CA ALA A 280 -8.58 8.71 -8.13
C ALA A 280 -8.74 8.83 -6.60
N ASP A 281 -8.13 7.91 -5.88
CA ASP A 281 -8.06 7.98 -4.41
C ASP A 281 -7.39 9.29 -3.98
N PRO A 282 -8.08 10.15 -3.24
CA PRO A 282 -7.61 11.51 -2.97
C PRO A 282 -6.38 11.57 -2.07
N ARG A 283 -5.97 10.46 -1.47
CA ARG A 283 -4.69 10.41 -0.71
C ARG A 283 -3.48 10.58 -1.60
N PHE A 284 -3.57 10.22 -2.87
CA PHE A 284 -2.42 10.17 -3.78
C PHE A 284 -2.54 11.21 -4.89
N LEU A 285 -1.47 11.93 -5.12
CA LEU A 285 -1.37 12.88 -6.22
C LEU A 285 0.01 12.79 -6.85
N ALA A 286 0.06 12.25 -8.06
CA ALA A 286 1.25 12.23 -8.90
C ALA A 286 1.14 13.29 -10.00
N PHE A 287 2.25 13.95 -10.29
CA PHE A 287 2.34 14.94 -11.35
C PHE A 287 3.74 14.98 -11.95
N VAL A 288 3.83 15.49 -13.18
CA VAL A 288 5.06 15.63 -13.93
C VAL A 288 5.28 17.09 -14.28
N ILE A 289 6.50 17.58 -14.09
CA ILE A 289 6.94 18.90 -14.51
C ILE A 289 8.06 18.68 -15.54
N PRO A 290 7.79 18.85 -16.84
CA PRO A 290 8.76 18.58 -17.89
C PRO A 290 10.01 19.45 -17.77
N ASN A 291 11.16 18.90 -18.15
CA ASN A 291 12.46 19.58 -18.17
C ASN A 291 12.95 20.04 -16.78
N VAL A 292 12.54 19.37 -15.72
CA VAL A 292 12.95 19.66 -14.35
C VAL A 292 13.70 18.45 -13.76
N ILE A 293 14.83 18.70 -13.10
CA ILE A 293 15.56 17.68 -12.36
C ILE A 293 14.86 17.49 -11.00
N ALA A 294 14.04 16.45 -10.91
CA ALA A 294 13.19 16.22 -9.74
C ALA A 294 13.97 16.14 -8.41
N GLU A 295 15.19 15.58 -8.43
CA GLU A 295 16.04 15.47 -7.24
C GLU A 295 16.44 16.85 -6.67
N GLU A 296 16.77 17.82 -7.53
CA GLU A 296 17.13 19.17 -7.09
C GLU A 296 15.95 19.89 -6.47
N VAL A 297 14.77 19.75 -7.06
CA VAL A 297 13.53 20.31 -6.53
C VAL A 297 13.19 19.69 -5.18
N VAL A 298 13.24 18.35 -5.04
CA VAL A 298 13.00 17.67 -3.75
C VAL A 298 13.94 18.16 -2.68
N ARG A 299 15.24 18.27 -2.98
CA ARG A 299 16.24 18.83 -2.03
C ARG A 299 15.95 20.29 -1.63
N SER A 300 15.41 21.09 -2.56
CA SER A 300 15.01 22.47 -2.28
C SER A 300 13.77 22.53 -1.40
N VAL A 301 12.79 21.67 -1.67
CA VAL A 301 11.57 21.52 -0.89
C VAL A 301 11.87 21.03 0.53
N GLU A 302 12.81 20.08 0.68
CA GLU A 302 13.30 19.60 1.98
C GLU A 302 13.96 20.70 2.79
N LYS A 303 14.77 21.55 2.17
CA LYS A 303 15.35 22.74 2.84
C LYS A 303 14.28 23.72 3.34
N SER A 304 13.11 23.72 2.72
CA SER A 304 11.93 24.50 3.16
C SER A 304 11.11 23.75 4.25
N GLY A 305 11.57 22.58 4.69
CA GLY A 305 10.97 21.77 5.75
C GLY A 305 9.83 20.87 5.31
N PHE A 306 9.66 20.61 4.01
CA PHE A 306 8.64 19.70 3.48
C PHE A 306 9.27 18.41 2.93
N LEU A 307 8.56 17.29 3.10
CA LEU A 307 8.94 16.01 2.51
C LEU A 307 7.95 15.61 1.42
N ILE A 308 8.48 15.35 0.22
CA ILE A 308 7.75 14.82 -0.94
C ILE A 308 8.54 13.71 -1.61
N ASP A 309 7.89 12.89 -2.42
CA ASP A 309 8.56 11.88 -3.24
C ASP A 309 8.83 12.37 -4.66
N ALA A 310 9.90 11.84 -5.27
CA ALA A 310 10.20 11.99 -6.69
C ALA A 310 10.68 10.67 -7.30
N GLY A 311 10.35 10.43 -8.55
CA GLY A 311 10.73 9.24 -9.29
C GLY A 311 10.16 7.95 -8.71
N SER A 312 10.82 6.83 -8.98
CA SER A 312 10.47 5.54 -8.39
C SER A 312 10.91 5.49 -6.92
N ALA A 313 9.98 5.25 -6.02
CA ALA A 313 10.23 5.14 -4.58
C ALA A 313 11.10 3.94 -4.16
N CYS A 314 11.65 3.17 -5.10
CA CYS A 314 12.27 1.88 -4.86
C CYS A 314 13.80 1.84 -4.94
N GLY A 315 14.49 3.00 -5.01
CA GLY A 315 15.95 3.02 -5.22
C GLY A 315 16.72 3.83 -4.18
N ALA A 316 17.42 3.18 -3.26
CA ALA A 316 18.47 3.83 -2.49
C ALA A 316 19.67 4.11 -3.44
N GLY A 317 19.81 5.36 -3.93
CA GLY A 317 21.03 5.80 -4.57
C GLY A 317 20.96 6.40 -5.98
N ALA A 318 19.87 6.22 -6.71
CA ALA A 318 19.59 6.97 -7.94
C ALA A 318 18.08 7.06 -8.13
N LEU A 319 17.55 8.25 -8.37
CA LEU A 319 16.16 8.44 -8.74
C LEU A 319 15.95 7.82 -10.13
N SER A 320 15.45 6.58 -10.17
CA SER A 320 14.96 6.01 -11.43
C SER A 320 13.57 6.55 -11.74
N PRO A 321 13.23 6.71 -13.03
CA PRO A 321 11.87 7.09 -13.42
C PRO A 321 10.81 6.20 -12.79
N SER A 322 9.63 6.77 -12.52
CA SER A 322 8.50 5.97 -12.08
C SER A 322 8.10 5.00 -13.20
N HIS A 323 8.12 3.69 -12.91
CA HIS A 323 7.62 2.69 -13.85
C HIS A 323 6.11 2.85 -14.11
N VAL A 324 5.34 3.31 -13.10
CA VAL A 324 3.90 3.56 -13.22
C VAL A 324 3.65 4.69 -14.22
N LEU A 325 4.27 5.85 -14.01
CA LEU A 325 4.09 6.99 -14.91
C LEU A 325 4.63 6.72 -16.31
N THR A 326 5.74 5.99 -16.42
CA THR A 326 6.28 5.56 -17.70
C THR A 326 5.32 4.64 -18.45
N ALA A 327 4.73 3.65 -17.77
CA ALA A 327 3.73 2.77 -18.36
C ALA A 327 2.45 3.52 -18.78
N MET A 328 2.09 4.59 -18.06
CA MET A 328 0.96 5.47 -18.43
C MET A 328 1.30 6.45 -19.58
N GLY A 329 2.54 6.46 -20.08
CA GLY A 329 2.99 7.32 -21.19
C GLY A 329 3.47 8.71 -20.79
N TYR A 330 3.71 8.96 -19.50
CA TYR A 330 4.30 10.22 -19.03
C TYR A 330 5.81 10.26 -19.21
N PRO A 331 6.43 11.46 -19.32
CA PRO A 331 7.87 11.62 -19.37
C PRO A 331 8.57 10.96 -18.20
N ALA A 332 9.78 10.45 -18.43
CA ALA A 332 10.59 9.80 -17.42
C ALA A 332 11.12 10.79 -16.36
N ASP A 333 11.35 12.05 -16.75
CA ASP A 333 11.92 13.09 -15.89
C ASP A 333 10.82 13.96 -15.27
N GLY A 334 11.15 14.63 -14.16
CA GLY A 334 10.27 15.58 -13.50
C GLY A 334 9.07 14.96 -12.79
N ASN A 335 9.17 13.71 -12.38
CA ASN A 335 8.10 12.97 -11.70
C ASN A 335 8.07 13.30 -10.21
N PHE A 336 6.91 13.73 -9.71
CA PHE A 336 6.68 14.01 -8.30
C PHE A 336 5.44 13.30 -7.80
N ARG A 337 5.45 13.00 -6.51
CA ARG A 337 4.31 12.41 -5.81
C ARG A 337 4.17 13.01 -4.42
N VAL A 338 2.93 13.29 -4.03
CA VAL A 338 2.54 13.69 -2.68
C VAL A 338 1.46 12.77 -2.14
N THR A 339 1.53 12.47 -0.84
CA THR A 339 0.56 11.66 -0.12
C THR A 339 -0.13 12.53 0.92
N PHE A 340 -1.44 12.73 0.76
CA PHE A 340 -2.25 13.52 1.70
C PHE A 340 -2.70 12.67 2.87
N LYS A 341 -2.76 13.30 4.05
CA LYS A 341 -3.12 12.70 5.34
C LYS A 341 -4.14 13.59 6.06
N PRO A 342 -4.92 13.05 7.01
CA PRO A 342 -5.96 13.80 7.72
C PRO A 342 -5.48 15.06 8.46
N HIS A 343 -4.22 15.10 8.85
CA HIS A 343 -3.65 16.26 9.55
C HIS A 343 -3.10 17.36 8.62
N HIS A 344 -3.10 17.14 7.29
CA HIS A 344 -2.75 18.20 6.36
C HIS A 344 -3.86 19.23 6.25
N THR A 345 -3.49 20.51 6.17
CA THR A 345 -4.41 21.64 6.04
C THR A 345 -4.24 22.31 4.67
N GLU A 346 -5.21 23.13 4.30
CA GLU A 346 -5.07 23.98 3.11
C GLU A 346 -3.83 24.88 3.21
N GLU A 347 -3.49 25.37 4.42
CA GLU A 347 -2.31 26.20 4.65
C GLU A 347 -1.02 25.41 4.39
N SER A 348 -0.89 24.19 4.93
CA SER A 348 0.27 23.34 4.68
C SER A 348 0.45 23.00 3.19
N VAL A 349 -0.66 22.85 2.45
CA VAL A 349 -0.63 22.65 0.99
C VAL A 349 -0.19 23.92 0.27
N ARG A 350 -0.68 25.10 0.67
CA ARG A 350 -0.23 26.38 0.08
C ARG A 350 1.27 26.58 0.24
N GLU A 351 1.75 26.37 1.46
CA GLU A 351 3.19 26.46 1.76
C GLU A 351 4.01 25.44 0.96
N LEU A 352 3.53 24.20 0.80
CA LEU A 352 4.17 23.16 -0.02
C LEU A 352 4.28 23.60 -1.48
N VAL A 353 3.16 24.08 -2.08
CA VAL A 353 3.16 24.54 -3.48
C VAL A 353 4.09 25.73 -3.68
N ASP A 354 4.15 26.66 -2.72
CA ASP A 354 5.09 27.77 -2.78
C ASP A 354 6.56 27.32 -2.67
N ALA A 355 6.83 26.29 -1.86
CA ALA A 355 8.15 25.66 -1.79
C ALA A 355 8.54 24.96 -3.10
N LEU A 356 7.58 24.27 -3.74
CA LEU A 356 7.77 23.65 -5.07
C LEU A 356 8.11 24.71 -6.14
N VAL A 357 7.35 25.78 -6.21
CA VAL A 357 7.59 26.90 -7.18
C VAL A 357 8.99 27.49 -6.98
N LYS A 358 9.41 27.71 -5.73
CA LYS A 358 10.77 28.20 -5.42
C LYS A 358 11.84 27.17 -5.82
N GLY A 359 11.60 25.89 -5.55
CA GLY A 359 12.51 24.80 -5.91
C GLY A 359 12.70 24.69 -7.41
N ILE A 360 11.64 24.77 -8.19
CA ILE A 360 11.68 24.74 -9.66
C ILE A 360 12.47 25.94 -10.19
N ALA A 361 12.21 27.16 -9.68
CA ALA A 361 12.92 28.35 -10.10
C ALA A 361 14.42 28.33 -9.75
N ALA A 362 14.82 27.58 -8.73
CA ALA A 362 16.22 27.43 -8.32
C ALA A 362 16.96 26.34 -9.12
N SER A 363 16.25 25.42 -9.79
CA SER A 363 16.81 24.32 -10.61
C SER A 363 16.74 24.60 -12.12
N ALA A 364 16.18 25.73 -12.53
CA ALA A 364 16.14 26.22 -13.91
C ALA A 364 17.35 27.13 -14.18
#